data_946a65cc8e2ceda62a42e20f16d3a3c0
#
_entry.id   946a65cc8e2ceda62a42e20f16d3a3c0
#
_cell.length_a   1.000
_cell.length_b   1.000
_cell.length_c   1.000
_cell.angle_alpha   90.00
_cell.angle_beta   90.00
_cell.angle_gamma   90.00
#
_symmetry.space_group_name_H-M   'P 1'
#
loop_
_entity.id
_entity.type
_entity.pdbx_description
1 polymer ?
#
loop_
_entity_poly.entity_id
_entity_poly.type
_entity_poly.pdbx_seq_one_letter_code
_entity_poly.pdbx_strand_id
1 'polypeptide(L)'
;MVTIEQHVWGMTPEGEAIILYTMRNDKGAEVKISNFGAAIVSVTMPDREGRMADVVLGYKHPEGYFFDGAASGKSVGRCANRIAFGQMTVEGKEYRLEVNNSVNHLHGGTKNFANRIWESRVETNRVVMSLVSEDGDQGYPGELCVEAVFDFDDDNALEITYLARTDKTTVVNLTNHVYFNLAGEGSGSVLDHQLRLNSSQVLEMNDKQIPTGRLLDAAGTP
;
A
#
# COMPACT_ATOMS: atom_id res chain seq x y z
N MET A 1 7.67 5.63 -24.65
CA MET A 1 8.74 5.29 -23.64
C MET A 1 8.47 6.11 -22.39
N VAL A 2 8.45 5.47 -21.22
CA VAL A 2 8.18 6.15 -19.95
C VAL A 2 9.38 7.00 -19.53
N THR A 3 9.14 8.24 -19.12
CA THR A 3 10.12 9.12 -18.48
C THR A 3 9.90 9.12 -16.97
N ILE A 4 11.00 9.17 -16.20
CA ILE A 4 10.94 9.23 -14.74
C ILE A 4 11.75 10.43 -14.27
N GLU A 5 11.08 11.34 -13.59
CA GLU A 5 11.66 12.49 -12.91
C GLU A 5 11.56 12.31 -11.41
N GLN A 6 12.51 12.87 -10.65
CA GLN A 6 12.46 12.84 -9.20
C GLN A 6 12.88 14.19 -8.60
N HIS A 7 12.30 14.51 -7.45
CA HIS A 7 12.73 15.67 -6.67
C HIS A 7 12.47 15.47 -5.17
N VAL A 8 13.13 16.25 -4.34
CA VAL A 8 12.83 16.31 -2.92
C VAL A 8 11.47 16.99 -2.75
N TRP A 9 10.48 16.24 -2.29
CA TRP A 9 9.11 16.72 -2.08
C TRP A 9 8.93 17.38 -0.72
N GLY A 10 9.69 16.93 0.27
CA GLY A 10 9.69 17.45 1.63
C GLY A 10 10.62 16.67 2.54
N MET A 11 10.44 16.85 3.85
CA MET A 11 11.24 16.19 4.89
C MET A 11 10.30 15.55 5.90
N THR A 12 10.68 14.41 6.46
CA THR A 12 10.00 13.85 7.64
C THR A 12 10.25 14.74 8.87
N PRO A 13 9.46 14.59 9.94
CA PRO A 13 9.73 15.28 11.20
C PRO A 13 11.14 15.02 11.76
N GLU A 14 11.72 13.86 11.45
CA GLU A 14 13.06 13.44 11.84
C GLU A 14 14.17 14.02 10.92
N GLY A 15 13.79 14.70 9.84
CA GLY A 15 14.72 15.34 8.90
C GLY A 15 15.19 14.44 7.75
N GLU A 16 14.52 13.34 7.48
CA GLU A 16 14.82 12.48 6.34
C GLU A 16 14.14 13.02 5.07
N ALA A 17 14.83 12.95 3.92
CA ALA A 17 14.32 13.45 2.66
C ALA A 17 13.20 12.56 2.11
N ILE A 18 12.07 13.17 1.77
CA ILE A 18 10.97 12.53 1.06
C ILE A 18 11.13 12.83 -0.43
N ILE A 19 11.30 11.78 -1.22
CA ILE A 19 11.46 11.88 -2.67
C ILE A 19 10.13 11.55 -3.35
N LEU A 20 9.72 12.40 -4.28
CA LEU A 20 8.60 12.15 -5.19
C LEU A 20 9.15 11.80 -6.58
N TYR A 21 8.68 10.67 -7.10
CA TYR A 21 8.94 10.21 -8.46
C TYR A 21 7.71 10.48 -9.31
N THR A 22 7.90 11.06 -10.48
CA THR A 22 6.86 11.27 -11.49
C THR A 22 7.20 10.42 -12.70
N MET A 23 6.39 9.42 -12.95
CA MET A 23 6.48 8.53 -14.11
C MET A 23 5.45 8.99 -15.15
N ARG A 24 5.88 9.28 -16.38
CA ARG A 24 4.99 9.73 -17.45
C ARG A 24 5.24 8.92 -18.71
N ASN A 25 4.16 8.39 -19.28
CA ASN A 25 4.23 7.67 -20.54
C ASN A 25 4.03 8.59 -21.75
N ASP A 26 4.20 8.06 -22.97
CA ASP A 26 4.10 8.83 -24.22
C ASP A 26 2.65 9.21 -24.59
N LYS A 27 1.64 8.65 -23.90
CA LYS A 27 0.22 9.03 -24.00
C LYS A 27 -0.18 10.16 -23.05
N GLY A 28 0.76 10.63 -22.21
CA GLY A 28 0.54 11.70 -21.24
C GLY A 28 -0.08 11.25 -19.92
N ALA A 29 -0.32 9.95 -19.72
CA ALA A 29 -0.70 9.44 -18.41
C ALA A 29 0.48 9.54 -17.44
N GLU A 30 0.17 9.81 -16.16
CA GLU A 30 1.17 10.12 -15.14
C GLU A 30 0.88 9.37 -13.85
N VAL A 31 1.93 8.82 -13.24
CA VAL A 31 1.88 8.21 -11.91
C VAL A 31 2.91 8.90 -11.02
N LYS A 32 2.49 9.33 -9.84
CA LYS A 32 3.41 9.83 -8.80
C LYS A 32 3.50 8.87 -7.65
N ILE A 33 4.73 8.57 -7.24
CA ILE A 33 5.02 7.69 -6.10
C ILE A 33 6.05 8.33 -5.19
N SER A 34 5.93 8.08 -3.89
CA SER A 34 6.82 8.60 -2.86
C SER A 34 7.57 7.50 -2.15
N ASN A 35 8.83 7.74 -1.77
CA ASN A 35 9.60 6.84 -0.93
C ASN A 35 9.12 6.81 0.54
N PHE A 36 8.27 7.75 0.98
CA PHE A 36 7.62 7.66 2.28
C PHE A 36 6.45 6.67 2.22
N GLY A 37 6.63 5.51 2.83
CA GLY A 37 5.67 4.41 2.81
C GLY A 37 5.57 3.68 1.46
N ALA A 38 6.50 3.88 0.53
CA ALA A 38 6.42 3.38 -0.85
C ALA A 38 5.01 3.61 -1.41
N ALA A 39 4.58 4.89 -1.41
CA ALA A 39 3.19 5.28 -1.61
C ALA A 39 2.88 5.71 -3.05
N ILE A 40 1.74 5.29 -3.59
CA ILE A 40 1.11 5.93 -4.74
C ILE A 40 0.49 7.24 -4.25
N VAL A 41 0.92 8.37 -4.84
CA VAL A 41 0.45 9.71 -4.48
C VAL A 41 -0.62 10.21 -5.44
N SER A 42 -0.50 9.86 -6.73
CA SER A 42 -1.37 10.33 -7.81
C SER A 42 -1.33 9.36 -8.98
N VAL A 43 -2.46 9.17 -9.63
CA VAL A 43 -2.59 8.41 -10.88
C VAL A 43 -3.48 9.19 -11.83
N THR A 44 -2.86 9.94 -12.75
CA THR A 44 -3.58 10.75 -13.74
C THR A 44 -3.76 9.96 -15.02
N MET A 45 -5.00 9.64 -15.36
CA MET A 45 -5.37 8.80 -16.50
C MET A 45 -6.42 9.47 -17.38
N PRO A 46 -6.46 9.16 -18.69
CA PRO A 46 -7.51 9.64 -19.56
C PRO A 46 -8.83 8.89 -19.31
N ASP A 47 -9.95 9.61 -19.36
CA ASP A 47 -11.26 9.01 -19.51
C ASP A 47 -11.52 8.59 -20.97
N ARG A 48 -12.71 8.05 -21.25
CA ARG A 48 -13.09 7.62 -22.61
C ARG A 48 -13.14 8.76 -23.65
N GLU A 49 -13.25 10.01 -23.19
CA GLU A 49 -13.22 11.21 -24.03
C GLU A 49 -11.79 11.82 -24.10
N GLY A 50 -10.79 11.19 -23.48
CA GLY A 50 -9.41 11.65 -23.46
C GLY A 50 -9.11 12.75 -22.44
N ARG A 51 -10.04 13.06 -21.53
CA ARG A 51 -9.83 14.07 -20.48
C ARG A 51 -9.02 13.42 -19.33
N MET A 52 -7.92 14.08 -18.98
CA MET A 52 -7.03 13.61 -17.92
C MET A 52 -7.58 14.00 -16.54
N ALA A 53 -7.63 13.05 -15.61
CA ALA A 53 -7.97 13.28 -14.21
C ALA A 53 -7.13 12.39 -13.29
N ASP A 54 -6.80 12.91 -12.10
CA ASP A 54 -6.25 12.09 -11.03
C ASP A 54 -7.39 11.23 -10.46
N VAL A 55 -7.18 9.92 -10.43
CA VAL A 55 -8.19 8.96 -9.98
C VAL A 55 -7.84 8.33 -8.62
N VAL A 56 -6.84 8.85 -7.94
CA VAL A 56 -6.38 8.37 -6.62
C VAL A 56 -6.56 9.46 -5.57
N LEU A 57 -7.10 9.08 -4.41
CA LEU A 57 -7.15 9.97 -3.25
C LEU A 57 -5.76 10.07 -2.63
N GLY A 58 -5.23 11.29 -2.54
CA GLY A 58 -3.91 11.59 -2.00
C GLY A 58 -3.84 12.96 -1.34
N TYR A 59 -2.65 13.34 -0.91
CA TYR A 59 -2.39 14.65 -0.34
C TYR A 59 -1.45 15.45 -1.24
N LYS A 60 -1.70 16.75 -1.37
CA LYS A 60 -0.86 17.66 -2.17
C LYS A 60 0.55 17.84 -1.59
N HIS A 61 0.68 17.64 -0.29
CA HIS A 61 1.91 17.88 0.46
C HIS A 61 2.25 16.66 1.32
N PRO A 62 3.53 16.36 1.55
CA PRO A 62 3.96 15.16 2.28
C PRO A 62 3.48 15.13 3.74
N GLU A 63 3.23 16.31 4.36
CA GLU A 63 2.76 16.42 5.74
C GLU A 63 1.39 15.75 5.94
N GLY A 64 0.55 15.69 4.90
CA GLY A 64 -0.73 14.99 4.94
C GLY A 64 -0.59 13.48 5.18
N TYR A 65 0.56 12.92 4.81
CA TYR A 65 0.83 11.50 4.99
C TYR A 65 1.37 11.12 6.38
N PHE A 66 1.87 12.08 7.19
CA PHE A 66 2.51 11.74 8.47
C PHE A 66 1.54 11.20 9.52
N PHE A 67 0.32 11.72 9.52
CA PHE A 67 -0.72 11.33 10.48
C PHE A 67 -1.94 10.69 9.79
N ASP A 68 -1.73 10.20 8.59
CA ASP A 68 -2.76 9.56 7.79
C ASP A 68 -3.13 8.18 8.34
N GLY A 69 -4.20 8.12 9.14
CA GLY A 69 -4.73 6.89 9.69
C GLY A 69 -5.34 5.93 8.65
N ALA A 70 -5.53 6.40 7.40
CA ALA A 70 -6.07 5.61 6.30
C ALA A 70 -4.98 4.88 5.50
N ALA A 71 -3.69 5.18 5.75
CA ALA A 71 -2.56 4.65 4.99
C ALA A 71 -2.69 4.89 3.47
N SER A 72 -3.22 6.06 3.07
CA SER A 72 -3.59 6.39 1.68
C SER A 72 -2.43 6.17 0.71
N GLY A 73 -2.63 5.29 -0.27
CA GLY A 73 -1.65 4.93 -1.29
C GLY A 73 -0.40 4.18 -0.82
N LYS A 74 -0.22 3.99 0.48
CA LYS A 74 1.00 3.44 1.06
C LYS A 74 1.11 1.92 0.94
N SER A 75 2.34 1.42 0.94
CA SER A 75 2.63 -0.01 1.05
C SER A 75 2.59 -0.44 2.51
N VAL A 76 1.75 -1.42 2.82
CA VAL A 76 1.47 -1.90 4.17
C VAL A 76 2.13 -3.25 4.40
N GLY A 77 2.78 -3.41 5.53
CA GLY A 77 3.48 -4.64 5.96
C GLY A 77 4.01 -4.52 7.41
N ARG A 78 4.52 -5.62 8.02
CA ARG A 78 4.72 -6.94 7.41
C ARG A 78 3.43 -7.67 7.03
N CYS A 79 2.37 -7.52 7.86
CA CYS A 79 1.09 -8.17 7.63
C CYS A 79 -0.01 -7.11 7.50
N ALA A 80 -0.56 -7.00 6.31
CA ALA A 80 -1.73 -6.16 6.04
C ALA A 80 -2.96 -6.71 6.76
N ASN A 81 -3.88 -5.81 7.12
CA ASN A 81 -5.08 -6.10 7.88
C ASN A 81 -4.76 -6.63 9.30
N ARG A 82 -5.66 -7.38 9.92
CA ARG A 82 -5.64 -7.68 11.35
C ARG A 82 -5.07 -9.04 11.69
N ILE A 83 -4.33 -9.08 12.81
CA ILE A 83 -4.00 -10.31 13.52
C ILE A 83 -4.72 -10.23 14.86
N ALA A 84 -5.58 -11.23 15.13
CA ALA A 84 -6.42 -11.27 16.31
C ALA A 84 -5.61 -11.19 17.59
N PHE A 85 -5.98 -10.27 18.48
CA PHE A 85 -5.35 -10.05 19.80
C PHE A 85 -3.84 -9.78 19.76
N GLY A 86 -3.28 -9.46 18.59
CA GLY A 86 -1.84 -9.34 18.41
C GLY A 86 -1.07 -10.63 18.73
N GLN A 87 -1.67 -11.79 18.48
CA GLN A 87 -1.07 -13.08 18.79
C GLN A 87 -0.97 -13.95 17.54
N MET A 88 0.17 -14.58 17.35
CA MET A 88 0.39 -15.55 16.29
C MET A 88 1.32 -16.66 16.75
N THR A 89 1.21 -17.82 16.11
CA THR A 89 2.11 -18.95 16.34
C THR A 89 2.87 -19.24 15.05
N VAL A 90 4.20 -19.26 15.14
CA VAL A 90 5.09 -19.61 14.03
C VAL A 90 5.98 -20.76 14.50
N GLU A 91 5.97 -21.88 13.80
CA GLU A 91 6.73 -23.09 14.14
C GLU A 91 6.55 -23.56 15.61
N GLY A 92 5.31 -23.45 16.12
CA GLY A 92 4.95 -23.84 17.47
C GLY A 92 5.35 -22.85 18.57
N LYS A 93 6.01 -21.75 18.23
CA LYS A 93 6.36 -20.67 19.15
C LYS A 93 5.36 -19.54 19.07
N GLU A 94 4.86 -19.09 20.23
CA GLU A 94 3.98 -17.93 20.31
C GLU A 94 4.78 -16.62 20.19
N TYR A 95 4.20 -15.67 19.42
CA TYR A 95 4.68 -14.31 19.29
C TYR A 95 3.56 -13.34 19.65
N ARG A 96 3.94 -12.27 20.34
CA ARG A 96 3.05 -11.17 20.70
C ARG A 96 3.44 -9.93 19.93
N LEU A 97 2.48 -9.41 19.19
CA LEU A 97 2.61 -8.20 18.40
C LEU A 97 1.97 -7.03 19.15
N GLU A 98 2.35 -5.82 18.80
CA GLU A 98 1.71 -4.62 19.31
C GLU A 98 0.21 -4.64 19.01
N VAL A 99 -0.62 -4.32 20.03
CA VAL A 99 -2.05 -4.10 19.85
C VAL A 99 -2.25 -2.61 19.56
N ASN A 100 -2.46 -2.26 18.30
CA ASN A 100 -2.57 -0.88 17.82
C ASN A 100 -3.95 -0.54 17.23
N ASN A 101 -4.91 -1.49 17.25
CA ASN A 101 -6.26 -1.28 16.75
C ASN A 101 -7.28 -2.03 17.63
N SER A 102 -7.87 -1.32 18.59
CA SER A 102 -8.76 -1.91 19.60
C SER A 102 -8.06 -3.07 20.33
N VAL A 103 -8.50 -4.31 20.10
CA VAL A 103 -7.90 -5.53 20.68
C VAL A 103 -6.96 -6.27 19.72
N ASN A 104 -6.80 -5.76 18.52
CA ASN A 104 -6.06 -6.42 17.44
C ASN A 104 -4.76 -5.71 17.09
N HIS A 105 -3.86 -6.43 16.45
CA HIS A 105 -2.77 -5.86 15.69
C HIS A 105 -3.27 -5.53 14.29
N LEU A 106 -2.89 -4.37 13.75
CA LEU A 106 -3.32 -3.89 12.43
C LEU A 106 -2.14 -3.40 11.62
N HIS A 107 -2.09 -3.81 10.36
CA HIS A 107 -1.20 -3.29 9.32
C HIS A 107 0.30 -3.31 9.66
N GLY A 108 0.74 -4.26 10.49
CA GLY A 108 2.16 -4.37 10.85
C GLY A 108 2.59 -3.52 12.05
N GLY A 109 1.64 -2.93 12.81
CA GLY A 109 1.93 -2.15 14.02
C GLY A 109 2.05 -0.65 13.78
N THR A 110 2.42 0.10 14.81
CA THR A 110 2.52 1.56 14.75
C THR A 110 3.69 2.04 13.88
N LYS A 111 4.83 1.34 13.93
CA LYS A 111 6.02 1.63 13.11
C LYS A 111 6.08 0.73 11.86
N ASN A 112 4.95 0.53 11.21
CA ASN A 112 4.83 -0.34 10.05
C ASN A 112 5.50 0.26 8.78
N PHE A 113 5.49 -0.49 7.71
CA PHE A 113 6.15 -0.11 6.44
C PHE A 113 5.60 1.17 5.83
N ALA A 114 4.32 1.48 6.05
CA ALA A 114 3.65 2.68 5.56
C ALA A 114 4.15 3.98 6.20
N ASN A 115 4.84 3.89 7.34
CA ASN A 115 5.32 5.04 8.11
C ASN A 115 6.85 5.15 8.12
N ARG A 116 7.52 4.56 7.12
CA ARG A 116 8.99 4.57 6.99
C ARG A 116 9.42 5.18 5.67
N ILE A 117 10.61 5.75 5.65
CA ILE A 117 11.33 6.04 4.41
C ILE A 117 11.89 4.72 3.85
N TRP A 118 11.65 4.49 2.58
CA TRP A 118 12.23 3.38 1.83
C TRP A 118 13.43 3.91 1.04
N GLU A 119 14.51 3.15 1.01
CA GLU A 119 15.57 3.40 0.03
C GLU A 119 15.00 3.23 -1.37
N SER A 120 15.44 4.05 -2.31
CA SER A 120 14.82 4.06 -3.63
C SER A 120 15.83 4.28 -4.74
N ARG A 121 15.58 3.65 -5.89
CA ARG A 121 16.36 3.79 -7.10
C ARG A 121 15.48 3.76 -8.34
N VAL A 122 15.91 4.46 -9.38
CA VAL A 122 15.28 4.42 -10.70
C VAL A 122 15.99 3.40 -11.56
N GLU A 123 15.23 2.53 -12.20
CA GLU A 123 15.67 1.64 -13.27
C GLU A 123 14.83 1.96 -14.51
N THR A 124 15.29 1.71 -15.70
CA THR A 124 14.71 2.06 -17.01
C THR A 124 13.27 2.64 -16.99
N ASN A 125 12.23 1.82 -16.74
CA ASN A 125 10.81 2.24 -16.73
C ASN A 125 10.16 2.08 -15.36
N ARG A 126 10.94 1.87 -14.30
CA ARG A 126 10.42 1.53 -12.97
C ARG A 126 11.17 2.23 -11.86
N VAL A 127 10.49 2.35 -10.75
CA VAL A 127 11.07 2.76 -9.48
C VAL A 127 11.06 1.57 -8.54
N VAL A 128 12.21 1.27 -7.98
CA VAL A 128 12.39 0.20 -7.00
C VAL A 128 12.62 0.83 -5.64
N MET A 129 11.83 0.42 -4.66
CA MET A 129 11.94 0.87 -3.27
C MET A 129 12.22 -0.32 -2.37
N SER A 130 13.19 -0.21 -1.46
CA SER A 130 13.61 -1.29 -0.58
C SER A 130 13.57 -0.87 0.88
N LEU A 131 13.24 -1.85 1.74
CA LEU A 131 13.16 -1.68 3.17
C LEU A 131 13.66 -2.94 3.87
N VAL A 132 14.43 -2.76 4.94
CA VAL A 132 14.81 -3.84 5.86
C VAL A 132 14.00 -3.69 7.14
N SER A 133 13.36 -4.77 7.55
CA SER A 133 12.65 -4.93 8.81
C SER A 133 13.38 -5.97 9.64
N GLU A 134 14.07 -5.55 10.68
CA GLU A 134 14.95 -6.38 11.50
C GLU A 134 14.20 -7.48 12.26
N ASP A 135 14.93 -8.51 12.74
CA ASP A 135 14.37 -9.55 13.62
C ASP A 135 13.77 -8.92 14.87
N GLY A 136 12.50 -9.20 15.16
CA GLY A 136 11.76 -8.65 16.29
C GLY A 136 11.08 -7.30 16.01
N ASP A 137 11.22 -6.74 14.82
CA ASP A 137 10.53 -5.50 14.43
C ASP A 137 9.00 -5.69 14.55
N GLN A 138 8.35 -4.80 15.32
CA GLN A 138 6.92 -4.86 15.71
C GLN A 138 6.49 -6.20 16.33
N GLY A 139 7.44 -7.01 16.82
CA GLY A 139 7.23 -8.34 17.41
C GLY A 139 7.30 -9.51 16.42
N TYR A 140 7.55 -9.26 15.15
CA TYR A 140 7.66 -10.32 14.13
C TYR A 140 9.03 -11.00 14.16
N PRO A 141 9.10 -12.35 14.03
CA PRO A 141 10.39 -13.05 13.95
C PRO A 141 11.05 -12.86 12.58
N GLY A 142 12.36 -12.92 12.58
CA GLY A 142 13.22 -12.89 11.41
C GLY A 142 13.44 -11.51 10.82
N GLU A 143 14.63 -11.30 10.24
CA GLU A 143 14.89 -10.19 9.37
C GLU A 143 14.09 -10.36 8.06
N LEU A 144 13.46 -9.30 7.57
CA LEU A 144 12.74 -9.30 6.31
C LEU A 144 13.26 -8.16 5.42
N CYS A 145 13.88 -8.50 4.30
CA CYS A 145 14.20 -7.57 3.24
C CYS A 145 13.05 -7.54 2.24
N VAL A 146 12.51 -6.35 1.96
CA VAL A 146 11.39 -6.16 1.04
C VAL A 146 11.77 -5.19 -0.06
N GLU A 147 11.39 -5.50 -1.29
CA GLU A 147 11.37 -4.56 -2.40
C GLU A 147 9.93 -4.38 -2.90
N ALA A 148 9.56 -3.12 -3.18
CA ALA A 148 8.37 -2.74 -3.92
C ALA A 148 8.82 -2.18 -5.27
N VAL A 149 8.44 -2.83 -6.35
CA VAL A 149 8.76 -2.42 -7.72
C VAL A 149 7.51 -1.83 -8.35
N PHE A 150 7.59 -0.57 -8.77
CA PHE A 150 6.54 0.12 -9.48
C PHE A 150 6.96 0.22 -10.95
N ASP A 151 6.30 -0.50 -11.81
CA ASP A 151 6.52 -0.51 -13.26
C ASP A 151 5.34 0.15 -13.96
N PHE A 152 5.60 1.12 -14.82
CA PHE A 152 4.58 1.84 -15.55
C PHE A 152 4.87 1.78 -17.04
N ASP A 153 3.83 1.55 -17.87
CA ASP A 153 4.01 1.33 -19.28
C ASP A 153 3.23 2.30 -20.18
N ASP A 154 3.46 2.19 -21.48
CA ASP A 154 2.79 2.99 -22.50
C ASP A 154 1.32 2.52 -22.77
N ASP A 155 0.86 1.44 -22.13
CA ASP A 155 -0.52 0.97 -22.17
C ASP A 155 -1.37 1.45 -20.99
N ASN A 156 -0.80 2.39 -20.19
CA ASN A 156 -1.40 2.93 -18.97
C ASN A 156 -1.54 1.89 -17.85
N ALA A 157 -0.75 0.82 -17.87
CA ALA A 157 -0.73 -0.16 -16.81
C ALA A 157 0.33 0.22 -15.77
N LEU A 158 -0.08 0.29 -14.49
CA LEU A 158 0.81 0.37 -13.34
C LEU A 158 0.82 -1.00 -12.65
N GLU A 159 1.96 -1.67 -12.69
CA GLU A 159 2.19 -2.92 -11.97
C GLU A 159 2.98 -2.66 -10.69
N ILE A 160 2.56 -3.28 -9.59
CA ILE A 160 3.27 -3.26 -8.32
C ILE A 160 3.67 -4.68 -7.98
N THR A 161 4.97 -4.95 -7.95
CA THR A 161 5.52 -6.25 -7.55
C THR A 161 6.21 -6.12 -6.19
N TYR A 162 5.81 -6.95 -5.23
CA TYR A 162 6.52 -7.08 -3.96
C TYR A 162 7.40 -8.31 -3.97
N LEU A 163 8.68 -8.11 -3.64
CA LEU A 163 9.65 -9.18 -3.42
C LEU A 163 10.06 -9.16 -1.96
N ALA A 164 10.03 -10.31 -1.30
CA ALA A 164 10.39 -10.43 0.10
C ALA A 164 11.33 -11.62 0.33
N ARG A 165 12.37 -11.42 1.14
CA ARG A 165 13.30 -12.45 1.58
C ARG A 165 13.51 -12.37 3.08
N THR A 166 13.58 -13.50 3.74
CA THR A 166 13.76 -13.57 5.19
C THR A 166 14.78 -14.65 5.55
N ASP A 167 15.41 -14.48 6.69
CA ASP A 167 16.37 -15.43 7.29
C ASP A 167 15.68 -16.48 8.19
N LYS A 168 14.40 -16.27 8.58
CA LYS A 168 13.62 -17.18 9.44
C LYS A 168 12.18 -17.28 8.96
N THR A 169 11.50 -18.33 9.35
CA THR A 169 10.05 -18.46 9.14
C THR A 169 9.33 -17.28 9.81
N THR A 170 8.53 -16.55 9.04
CA THR A 170 7.78 -15.38 9.49
C THR A 170 6.48 -15.24 8.72
N VAL A 171 5.62 -14.31 9.15
CA VAL A 171 4.37 -13.96 8.46
C VAL A 171 4.60 -12.75 7.56
N VAL A 172 4.24 -12.89 6.28
CA VAL A 172 4.30 -11.80 5.29
C VAL A 172 2.99 -11.74 4.53
N ASN A 173 2.37 -10.58 4.52
CA ASN A 173 1.19 -10.27 3.72
C ASN A 173 1.23 -8.78 3.35
N LEU A 174 1.76 -8.47 2.18
CA LEU A 174 1.97 -7.10 1.72
C LEU A 174 0.82 -6.64 0.83
N THR A 175 0.49 -5.35 0.91
CA THR A 175 -0.50 -4.72 0.02
C THR A 175 -0.17 -3.25 -0.20
N ASN A 176 -0.69 -2.66 -1.29
CA ASN A 176 -0.79 -1.22 -1.43
C ASN A 176 -2.20 -0.78 -1.02
N HIS A 177 -2.29 0.28 -0.22
CA HIS A 177 -3.54 0.77 0.36
C HIS A 177 -4.09 1.99 -0.40
N VAL A 178 -4.08 1.92 -1.73
CA VAL A 178 -4.59 2.98 -2.59
C VAL A 178 -6.12 3.04 -2.54
N TYR A 179 -6.67 4.26 -2.58
CA TYR A 179 -8.10 4.53 -2.70
C TYR A 179 -8.38 5.17 -4.05
N PHE A 180 -9.27 4.56 -4.83
CA PHE A 180 -9.64 5.04 -6.16
C PHE A 180 -10.96 5.78 -6.16
N ASN A 181 -11.02 6.89 -6.92
CA ASN A 181 -12.23 7.51 -7.39
C ASN A 181 -12.15 7.69 -8.92
N LEU A 182 -12.76 6.80 -9.67
CA LEU A 182 -12.67 6.81 -11.14
C LEU A 182 -13.36 8.02 -11.80
N ALA A 183 -14.16 8.78 -11.04
CA ALA A 183 -14.73 10.03 -11.50
C ALA A 183 -13.80 11.24 -11.28
N GLY A 184 -12.64 11.03 -10.67
CA GLY A 184 -11.63 12.03 -10.29
C GLY A 184 -11.54 12.24 -8.78
N GLU A 185 -10.36 12.54 -8.26
CA GLU A 185 -10.06 12.68 -6.83
C GLU A 185 -11.07 13.58 -6.10
N GLY A 186 -11.35 14.75 -6.63
CA GLY A 186 -12.22 15.76 -6.01
C GLY A 186 -13.69 15.70 -6.46
N SER A 187 -14.14 14.69 -7.20
CA SER A 187 -15.47 14.66 -7.82
C SER A 187 -16.63 14.33 -6.88
N GLY A 188 -16.37 13.94 -5.65
CA GLY A 188 -17.39 13.60 -4.64
C GLY A 188 -17.47 12.11 -4.32
N SER A 189 -18.68 11.57 -4.14
CA SER A 189 -18.94 10.21 -3.68
C SER A 189 -18.51 9.14 -4.69
N VAL A 190 -18.02 8.00 -4.17
CA VAL A 190 -17.70 6.77 -4.94
C VAL A 190 -18.83 5.73 -4.92
N LEU A 191 -19.96 6.04 -4.29
CA LEU A 191 -21.05 5.05 -4.09
C LEU A 191 -21.73 4.61 -5.38
N ASP A 192 -21.57 5.37 -6.48
CA ASP A 192 -22.08 5.00 -7.81
C ASP A 192 -21.12 4.10 -8.60
N HIS A 193 -19.94 3.77 -8.04
CA HIS A 193 -19.02 2.83 -8.67
C HIS A 193 -19.61 1.42 -8.68
N GLN A 194 -19.35 0.71 -9.77
CA GLN A 194 -19.74 -0.69 -9.91
C GLN A 194 -18.50 -1.57 -9.75
N LEU A 195 -18.55 -2.52 -8.82
CA LEU A 195 -17.51 -3.51 -8.60
C LEU A 195 -17.97 -4.86 -9.14
N ARG A 196 -17.20 -5.43 -10.05
CA ARG A 196 -17.39 -6.81 -10.52
C ARG A 196 -16.24 -7.68 -10.05
N LEU A 197 -16.57 -8.73 -9.30
CA LEU A 197 -15.61 -9.74 -8.84
C LEU A 197 -15.92 -11.10 -9.48
N ASN A 198 -14.87 -11.81 -9.85
CA ASN A 198 -14.98 -13.19 -10.31
C ASN A 198 -14.94 -14.15 -9.09
N SER A 199 -15.91 -13.97 -8.21
CA SER A 199 -16.07 -14.74 -6.98
C SER A 199 -17.55 -15.00 -6.71
N SER A 200 -17.88 -16.22 -6.27
CA SER A 200 -19.23 -16.59 -5.82
C SER A 200 -19.38 -16.51 -4.30
N GLN A 201 -18.29 -16.31 -3.58
CA GLN A 201 -18.28 -16.32 -2.11
C GLN A 201 -17.44 -15.18 -1.55
N VAL A 202 -17.79 -14.75 -0.36
CA VAL A 202 -17.06 -13.77 0.45
C VAL A 202 -16.73 -14.38 1.82
N LEU A 203 -15.59 -13.97 2.38
CA LEU A 203 -15.17 -14.41 3.71
C LEU A 203 -15.95 -13.66 4.79
N GLU A 204 -16.60 -14.40 5.68
CA GLU A 204 -17.32 -13.79 6.80
C GLU A 204 -16.34 -13.16 7.79
N MET A 205 -16.70 -11.96 8.25
CA MET A 205 -15.98 -11.24 9.30
C MET A 205 -16.84 -11.15 10.55
N ASN A 206 -16.22 -11.32 11.72
CA ASN A 206 -16.91 -11.07 12.99
C ASN A 206 -16.97 -9.55 13.29
N ASP A 207 -17.63 -9.18 14.41
CA ASP A 207 -17.80 -7.81 14.90
C ASP A 207 -16.47 -7.08 15.22
N LYS A 208 -15.36 -7.81 15.36
CA LYS A 208 -13.99 -7.28 15.53
C LYS A 208 -13.20 -7.26 14.23
N GLN A 209 -13.88 -7.48 13.09
CA GLN A 209 -13.29 -7.50 11.76
C GLN A 209 -12.19 -8.55 11.60
N ILE A 210 -12.34 -9.70 12.25
CA ILE A 210 -11.48 -10.87 12.10
C ILE A 210 -12.24 -11.91 11.27
N PRO A 211 -11.59 -12.52 10.27
CA PRO A 211 -12.18 -13.61 9.52
C PRO A 211 -12.59 -14.78 10.40
N THR A 212 -13.83 -15.28 10.23
CA THR A 212 -14.33 -16.44 10.99
C THR A 212 -13.89 -17.77 10.38
N GLY A 213 -13.41 -17.77 9.15
CA GLY A 213 -13.12 -18.96 8.34
C GLY A 213 -14.35 -19.46 7.57
N ARG A 214 -15.55 -18.92 7.81
CA ARG A 214 -16.77 -19.27 7.08
C ARG A 214 -16.87 -18.48 5.78
N LEU A 215 -17.25 -19.16 4.70
CA LEU A 215 -17.57 -18.53 3.43
C LEU A 215 -19.08 -18.34 3.30
N LEU A 216 -19.48 -17.16 2.88
CA LEU A 216 -20.88 -16.78 2.60
C LEU A 216 -21.05 -16.67 1.09
N ASP A 217 -22.22 -17.06 0.59
CA ASP A 217 -22.56 -16.81 -0.82
C ASP A 217 -22.63 -15.30 -1.08
N ALA A 218 -21.99 -14.85 -2.15
CA ALA A 218 -22.00 -13.44 -2.55
C ALA A 218 -23.34 -13.02 -3.15
N ALA A 219 -24.16 -13.98 -3.64
CA ALA A 219 -25.47 -13.69 -4.17
C ALA A 219 -26.42 -13.19 -3.07
N GLY A 220 -26.97 -11.97 -3.26
CA GLY A 220 -27.89 -11.35 -2.30
C GLY A 220 -27.20 -10.62 -1.13
N THR A 221 -25.88 -10.51 -1.17
CA THR A 221 -25.17 -9.55 -0.30
C THR A 221 -25.14 -8.16 -0.94
N PRO A 222 -25.17 -7.06 -0.15
CA PRO A 222 -25.13 -5.70 -0.69
C PRO A 222 -23.83 -5.38 -1.42
#